data_cd9dee835c116e3261032badd24ca59e
#
_entry.id   cd9dee835c116e3261032badd24ca59e
#
_cell.length_a   1.000
_cell.length_b   1.000
_cell.length_c   1.000
_cell.angle_alpha   90.00
_cell.angle_beta   90.00
_cell.angle_gamma   90.00
#
_symmetry.space_group_name_H-M   'P 1'
#
loop_
_entity.id
_entity.type
_entity.pdbx_description
1 polymer ?
#
loop_
_entity_poly.entity_id
_entity_poly.type
_entity_poly.pdbx_seq_one_letter_code
_entity_poly.pdbx_strand_id
1 'polypeptide(L)'
;MDERIRKSGKAGPNQRGNPPAKAPLPKRRRRLDPEDREREILDGAVAFFAEVGFDGGLRDLAKRLGITHQNLFRYFPTKEALIESVYKEVYLSRWKTEWETILRDPAKPLETRLVEFYESYLQAIFRYDWVRIFVFAGLKGVGITQRYLDLIQKKVVEPLAIELRRFAGLTVDAKVALSTAELEIAWSLHGEFFYLAIRRWVYDMKTPDDLGPVIRASVVSFLEGAPAALRNLKTADSIGEALPKRAPSSSRGGSRTGRSG
;
A
#
# COMPACT_ATOMS: atom_id res chain seq x y z
N MET A 1 63.79 65.32 27.90
CA MET A 1 63.33 65.63 29.21
C MET A 1 62.45 64.47 29.63
N ASP A 2 63.06 63.46 30.21
CA ASP A 2 63.11 63.21 31.68
C ASP A 2 61.72 62.95 32.24
N GLU A 3 61.42 61.89 32.90
CA GLU A 3 62.14 61.24 33.99
C GLU A 3 61.52 59.88 34.33
N ARG A 4 62.36 58.95 34.69
CA ARG A 4 62.09 57.69 35.35
C ARG A 4 61.31 57.86 36.62
N ILE A 5 60.52 56.85 37.05
CA ILE A 5 60.59 56.31 38.42
C ILE A 5 60.11 54.82 38.40
N ARG A 6 60.99 53.94 38.89
CA ARG A 6 60.77 52.59 39.35
C ARG A 6 59.95 52.57 40.63
N LYS A 7 59.01 51.63 40.79
CA LYS A 7 58.75 50.99 42.09
C LYS A 7 58.32 49.54 41.93
N SER A 8 59.05 48.72 42.59
CA SER A 8 58.90 47.31 42.91
C SER A 8 57.69 47.06 43.83
N GLY A 9 57.12 45.91 43.73
CA GLY A 9 56.48 45.36 44.90
C GLY A 9 55.35 44.37 44.74
N LYS A 10 55.66 43.14 45.10
CA LYS A 10 54.86 42.11 45.73
C LYS A 10 54.08 41.14 44.85
N ALA A 11 54.61 39.93 44.79
CA ALA A 11 53.91 38.71 44.44
C ALA A 11 52.74 38.45 45.37
N GLY A 12 51.55 38.29 44.84
CA GLY A 12 50.34 37.82 45.54
C GLY A 12 50.17 36.30 45.37
N PRO A 13 49.45 35.63 46.25
CA PRO A 13 49.49 34.17 46.39
C PRO A 13 48.72 33.44 45.22
N ASN A 14 49.34 32.35 44.82
CA ASN A 14 48.94 31.34 43.91
C ASN A 14 47.47 30.89 44.11
N GLN A 15 46.55 31.37 43.27
CA GLN A 15 45.19 30.79 43.13
C GLN A 15 45.29 29.52 42.28
N ARG A 16 45.30 28.37 42.96
CA ARG A 16 45.10 27.08 42.31
C ARG A 16 43.72 27.09 41.68
N GLY A 17 43.66 27.23 40.34
CA GLY A 17 42.45 27.09 39.57
C GLY A 17 41.84 25.69 39.77
N ASN A 18 40.60 25.67 40.18
CA ASN A 18 39.79 24.42 40.18
C ASN A 18 39.77 23.83 38.75
N PRO A 19 39.94 22.50 38.61
CA PRO A 19 39.82 21.86 37.29
C PRO A 19 38.39 22.09 36.74
N PRO A 20 38.23 22.29 35.43
CA PRO A 20 36.93 22.51 34.84
C PRO A 20 36.00 21.32 35.13
N ALA A 21 34.77 21.65 35.57
CA ALA A 21 33.73 20.65 35.85
C ALA A 21 33.57 19.73 34.62
N LYS A 22 33.70 18.43 34.84
CA LYS A 22 33.46 17.40 33.80
C LYS A 22 32.09 17.64 33.18
N ALA A 23 32.06 17.82 31.85
CA ALA A 23 30.83 17.89 31.08
C ALA A 23 29.93 16.69 31.45
N PRO A 24 28.61 16.89 31.60
CA PRO A 24 27.70 15.83 31.95
C PRO A 24 27.78 14.74 30.87
N LEU A 25 28.06 13.49 31.29
CA LEU A 25 28.06 12.32 30.44
C LEU A 25 26.72 12.24 29.70
N PRO A 26 26.69 11.91 28.38
CA PRO A 26 25.47 11.77 27.66
C PRO A 26 24.57 10.78 28.40
N LYS A 27 23.32 11.19 28.68
CA LYS A 27 22.33 10.35 29.36
C LYS A 27 22.28 9.00 28.66
N ARG A 28 22.68 7.94 29.38
CA ARG A 28 22.62 6.55 28.92
C ARG A 28 21.19 6.29 28.41
N ARG A 29 21.02 6.08 27.10
CA ARG A 29 19.71 5.75 26.51
C ARG A 29 19.08 4.66 27.36
N ARG A 30 17.90 4.91 27.93
CA ARG A 30 17.13 3.94 28.74
C ARG A 30 17.03 2.65 27.93
N ARG A 31 17.39 1.55 28.52
CA ARG A 31 17.27 0.23 27.89
C ARG A 31 15.79 -0.02 27.70
N LEU A 32 15.32 0.06 26.45
CA LEU A 32 13.93 -0.26 26.11
C LEU A 32 13.68 -1.73 26.39
N ASP A 33 12.44 -2.07 26.75
CA ASP A 33 11.95 -3.44 26.77
C ASP A 33 12.18 -4.08 25.38
N PRO A 34 12.41 -5.41 25.27
CA PRO A 34 12.54 -6.08 24.00
C PRO A 34 11.36 -5.85 23.04
N GLU A 35 10.13 -5.84 23.54
CA GLU A 35 8.93 -5.59 22.73
C GLU A 35 8.88 -4.14 22.20
N ASP A 36 9.20 -3.16 23.06
CA ASP A 36 9.29 -1.76 22.66
C ASP A 36 10.38 -1.55 21.62
N ARG A 37 11.48 -2.27 21.73
CA ARG A 37 12.59 -2.19 20.77
C ARG A 37 12.21 -2.80 19.42
N GLU A 38 11.52 -3.93 19.43
CA GLU A 38 11.02 -4.57 18.21
C GLU A 38 10.05 -3.64 17.48
N ARG A 39 9.14 -3.00 18.22
CA ARG A 39 8.18 -2.01 17.69
C ARG A 39 8.91 -0.80 17.09
N GLU A 40 9.89 -0.24 17.79
CA GLU A 40 10.70 0.88 17.27
C GLU A 40 11.40 0.52 15.95
N ILE A 41 11.94 -0.70 15.85
CA ILE A 41 12.59 -1.19 14.63
C ILE A 41 11.56 -1.35 13.51
N LEU A 42 10.39 -1.92 13.81
CA LEU A 42 9.33 -2.13 12.82
C LEU A 42 8.78 -0.79 12.29
N ASP A 43 8.50 0.17 13.17
CA ASP A 43 8.04 1.51 12.79
C ASP A 43 9.08 2.23 11.91
N GLY A 44 10.35 2.11 12.28
CA GLY A 44 11.45 2.65 11.48
C GLY A 44 11.62 1.96 10.15
N ALA A 45 11.37 0.65 10.06
CA ALA A 45 11.40 -0.10 8.81
C ALA A 45 10.24 0.31 7.88
N VAL A 46 9.04 0.52 8.43
CA VAL A 46 7.89 1.05 7.68
C VAL A 46 8.23 2.41 7.06
N ALA A 47 8.75 3.34 7.86
CA ALA A 47 9.15 4.66 7.37
C ALA A 47 10.27 4.56 6.31
N PHE A 48 11.27 3.71 6.54
CA PHE A 48 12.38 3.51 5.62
C PHE A 48 11.92 2.93 4.28
N PHE A 49 11.13 1.85 4.28
CA PHE A 49 10.63 1.26 3.04
C PHE A 49 9.62 2.15 2.31
N ALA A 50 8.88 2.97 3.01
CA ALA A 50 8.02 3.97 2.38
C ALA A 50 8.80 5.07 1.65
N GLU A 51 10.01 5.40 2.10
CA GLU A 51 10.85 6.43 1.48
C GLU A 51 11.71 5.89 0.33
N VAL A 52 12.44 4.79 0.56
CA VAL A 52 13.48 4.30 -0.35
C VAL A 52 13.12 2.99 -1.06
N GLY A 53 11.98 2.39 -0.71
CA GLY A 53 11.57 1.10 -1.26
C GLY A 53 12.38 -0.08 -0.70
N PHE A 54 12.21 -1.24 -1.32
CA PHE A 54 12.80 -2.50 -0.88
C PHE A 54 14.25 -2.73 -1.35
N ASP A 55 14.82 -1.81 -2.13
CA ASP A 55 16.25 -1.83 -2.48
C ASP A 55 17.14 -1.39 -1.31
N GLY A 56 16.58 -0.62 -0.39
CA GLY A 56 17.28 -0.18 0.81
C GLY A 56 17.88 -1.33 1.61
N GLY A 57 19.17 -1.20 1.95
CA GLY A 57 19.89 -2.20 2.71
C GLY A 57 19.55 -2.20 4.20
N LEU A 58 19.53 -3.36 4.85
CA LEU A 58 19.31 -3.44 6.31
C LEU A 58 20.41 -2.74 7.12
N ARG A 59 21.61 -2.55 6.54
CA ARG A 59 22.68 -1.75 7.15
C ARG A 59 22.30 -0.26 7.20
N ASP A 60 21.67 0.25 6.15
CA ASP A 60 21.23 1.65 6.08
C ASP A 60 20.07 1.88 7.04
N LEU A 61 19.14 0.92 7.12
CA LEU A 61 18.09 0.94 8.13
C LEU A 61 18.65 0.96 9.55
N ALA A 62 19.59 0.05 9.87
CA ALA A 62 20.22 0.02 11.19
C ALA A 62 20.93 1.34 11.53
N LYS A 63 21.66 1.92 10.56
CA LYS A 63 22.32 3.24 10.69
C LYS A 63 21.29 4.34 10.96
N ARG A 64 20.18 4.36 10.23
CA ARG A 64 19.10 5.33 10.41
C ARG A 64 18.47 5.25 11.79
N LEU A 65 18.30 4.02 12.32
CA LEU A 65 17.75 3.78 13.66
C LEU A 65 18.78 4.00 14.79
N GLY A 66 20.05 4.24 14.46
CA GLY A 66 21.11 4.38 15.44
C GLY A 66 21.38 3.11 16.25
N ILE A 67 21.19 1.94 15.61
CA ILE A 67 21.45 0.62 16.19
C ILE A 67 22.50 -0.13 15.36
N THR A 68 23.10 -1.17 15.95
CA THR A 68 24.00 -2.04 15.20
C THR A 68 23.22 -2.98 14.29
N HIS A 69 23.81 -3.39 13.18
CA HIS A 69 23.26 -4.39 12.28
C HIS A 69 22.95 -5.71 13.01
N GLN A 70 23.83 -6.14 13.92
CA GLN A 70 23.61 -7.33 14.76
C GLN A 70 22.38 -7.19 15.66
N ASN A 71 22.14 -5.98 16.21
CA ASN A 71 20.96 -5.74 17.03
C ASN A 71 19.67 -5.81 16.20
N LEU A 72 19.67 -5.32 14.96
CA LEU A 72 18.55 -5.47 14.04
C LEU A 72 18.26 -6.94 13.76
N PHE A 73 19.29 -7.75 13.44
CA PHE A 73 19.14 -9.17 13.15
C PHE A 73 18.68 -10.01 14.34
N ARG A 74 18.88 -9.54 15.55
CA ARG A 74 18.38 -10.21 16.76
C ARG A 74 16.83 -10.24 16.79
N TYR A 75 16.17 -9.19 16.26
CA TYR A 75 14.71 -9.09 16.21
C TYR A 75 14.16 -9.60 14.88
N PHE A 76 14.84 -9.31 13.79
CA PHE A 76 14.44 -9.72 12.44
C PHE A 76 15.61 -10.46 11.77
N PRO A 77 15.64 -11.79 11.88
CA PRO A 77 16.78 -12.61 11.43
C PRO A 77 17.08 -12.50 9.93
N THR A 78 16.08 -12.16 9.11
CA THR A 78 16.23 -11.97 7.66
C THR A 78 15.47 -10.72 7.20
N LYS A 79 15.81 -10.26 6.00
CA LYS A 79 15.06 -9.15 5.36
C LYS A 79 13.62 -9.56 5.09
N GLU A 80 13.41 -10.80 4.71
CA GLU A 80 12.08 -11.37 4.44
C GLU A 80 11.22 -11.40 5.70
N ALA A 81 11.78 -11.76 6.87
CA ALA A 81 11.08 -11.71 8.15
C ALA A 81 10.65 -10.28 8.50
N LEU A 82 11.51 -9.29 8.26
CA LEU A 82 11.16 -7.89 8.45
C LEU A 82 10.06 -7.42 7.48
N ILE A 83 10.16 -7.80 6.20
CA ILE A 83 9.14 -7.50 5.18
C ILE A 83 7.79 -8.12 5.56
N GLU A 84 7.79 -9.36 6.07
CA GLU A 84 6.56 -10.02 6.54
C GLU A 84 5.94 -9.28 7.74
N SER A 85 6.75 -8.79 8.67
CA SER A 85 6.27 -7.98 9.79
C SER A 85 5.72 -6.63 9.32
N VAL A 86 6.37 -5.98 8.35
CA VAL A 86 5.84 -4.76 7.70
C VAL A 86 4.52 -5.04 7.00
N TYR A 87 4.37 -6.17 6.31
CA TYR A 87 3.10 -6.56 5.70
C TYR A 87 1.98 -6.71 6.74
N LYS A 88 2.25 -7.39 7.84
CA LYS A 88 1.27 -7.55 8.92
C LYS A 88 0.89 -6.20 9.53
N GLU A 89 1.86 -5.34 9.82
CA GLU A 89 1.65 -4.04 10.44
C GLU A 89 0.90 -3.06 9.53
N VAL A 90 1.30 -2.94 8.27
CA VAL A 90 0.76 -1.91 7.36
C VAL A 90 -0.56 -2.33 6.74
N TYR A 91 -0.74 -3.62 6.45
CA TYR A 91 -1.89 -4.10 5.67
C TYR A 91 -2.86 -4.93 6.51
N LEU A 92 -2.40 -6.00 7.18
CA LEU A 92 -3.32 -6.91 7.86
C LEU A 92 -3.89 -6.32 9.15
N SER A 93 -3.08 -5.59 9.93
CA SER A 93 -3.55 -4.97 11.18
C SER A 93 -4.61 -3.89 10.95
N ARG A 94 -4.63 -3.30 9.76
CA ARG A 94 -5.60 -2.26 9.37
C ARG A 94 -6.83 -2.82 8.67
N TRP A 95 -6.85 -4.12 8.38
CA TRP A 95 -8.03 -4.77 7.82
C TRP A 95 -9.14 -4.86 8.87
N LYS A 96 -10.30 -4.32 8.56
CA LYS A 96 -11.46 -4.37 9.44
C LYS A 96 -12.48 -5.40 8.93
N THR A 97 -12.82 -6.38 9.77
CA THR A 97 -13.79 -7.43 9.41
C THR A 97 -15.20 -6.88 9.15
N GLU A 98 -15.52 -5.73 9.76
CA GLU A 98 -16.78 -5.02 9.54
C GLU A 98 -17.00 -4.58 8.08
N TRP A 99 -15.95 -4.38 7.29
CA TRP A 99 -16.07 -4.02 5.89
C TRP A 99 -16.78 -5.09 5.06
N GLU A 100 -16.53 -6.37 5.36
CA GLU A 100 -17.23 -7.47 4.70
C GLU A 100 -18.72 -7.50 5.07
N THR A 101 -19.06 -7.15 6.30
CA THR A 101 -20.44 -7.05 6.78
C THR A 101 -21.16 -5.88 6.11
N ILE A 102 -20.54 -4.70 6.04
CA ILE A 102 -21.09 -3.51 5.39
C ILE A 102 -21.43 -3.81 3.92
N LEU A 103 -20.50 -4.38 3.17
CA LEU A 103 -20.70 -4.66 1.74
C LEU A 103 -21.81 -5.66 1.48
N ARG A 104 -22.09 -6.59 2.40
CA ARG A 104 -23.08 -7.67 2.24
C ARG A 104 -24.41 -7.41 2.92
N ASP A 105 -24.60 -6.26 3.59
CA ASP A 105 -25.83 -5.94 4.33
C ASP A 105 -27.01 -5.71 3.38
N PRO A 106 -27.99 -6.65 3.26
CA PRO A 106 -29.10 -6.49 2.35
C PRO A 106 -30.15 -5.49 2.84
N ALA A 107 -30.08 -5.05 4.11
CA ALA A 107 -31.02 -4.09 4.68
C ALA A 107 -30.73 -2.65 4.22
N LYS A 108 -29.53 -2.38 3.68
CA LYS A 108 -29.14 -1.05 3.20
C LYS A 108 -29.06 -1.00 1.67
N PRO A 109 -29.42 0.14 1.04
CA PRO A 109 -29.17 0.36 -0.37
C PRO A 109 -27.69 0.19 -0.73
N LEU A 110 -27.40 -0.31 -1.94
CA LEU A 110 -26.01 -0.57 -2.37
C LEU A 110 -25.15 0.72 -2.33
N GLU A 111 -25.72 1.86 -2.74
CA GLU A 111 -25.05 3.17 -2.66
C GLU A 111 -24.58 3.47 -1.24
N THR A 112 -25.48 3.35 -0.25
CA THR A 112 -25.15 3.59 1.17
C THR A 112 -24.03 2.68 1.64
N ARG A 113 -24.09 1.39 1.31
CA ARG A 113 -23.05 0.40 1.68
C ARG A 113 -21.70 0.75 1.09
N LEU A 114 -21.66 1.16 -0.17
CA LEU A 114 -20.40 1.51 -0.85
C LEU A 114 -19.82 2.80 -0.27
N VAL A 115 -20.63 3.81 0.02
CA VAL A 115 -20.14 5.04 0.65
C VAL A 115 -19.58 4.73 2.05
N GLU A 116 -20.31 4.03 2.91
CA GLU A 116 -19.85 3.66 4.25
C GLU A 116 -18.54 2.82 4.20
N PHE A 117 -18.48 1.87 3.27
CA PHE A 117 -17.29 1.06 3.07
C PHE A 117 -16.09 1.91 2.67
N TYR A 118 -16.20 2.72 1.60
CA TYR A 118 -15.07 3.50 1.11
C TYR A 118 -14.65 4.62 2.05
N GLU A 119 -15.57 5.24 2.79
CA GLU A 119 -15.22 6.21 3.83
C GLU A 119 -14.34 5.55 4.93
N SER A 120 -14.73 4.38 5.42
CA SER A 120 -13.96 3.65 6.43
C SER A 120 -12.67 3.06 5.85
N TYR A 121 -12.71 2.50 4.65
CA TYR A 121 -11.58 1.88 3.98
C TYR A 121 -10.47 2.90 3.68
N LEU A 122 -10.82 4.05 3.10
CA LEU A 122 -9.84 5.08 2.76
C LEU A 122 -9.21 5.72 4.00
N GLN A 123 -9.90 5.80 5.14
CA GLN A 123 -9.26 6.23 6.39
C GLN A 123 -8.09 5.33 6.78
N ALA A 124 -8.17 4.04 6.48
CA ALA A 124 -7.11 3.07 6.80
C ALA A 124 -5.96 3.08 5.80
N ILE A 125 -6.25 3.22 4.49
CA ILE A 125 -5.28 3.02 3.42
C ILE A 125 -4.75 4.29 2.77
N PHE A 126 -5.46 5.43 2.86
CA PHE A 126 -5.08 6.69 2.23
C PHE A 126 -3.94 7.37 2.99
N ARG A 127 -2.81 6.65 3.16
CA ARG A 127 -1.65 7.03 3.95
C ARG A 127 -0.38 6.91 3.13
N TYR A 128 0.56 7.80 3.42
CA TYR A 128 1.87 7.84 2.76
C TYR A 128 2.62 6.51 2.82
N ASP A 129 2.74 5.94 4.03
CA ASP A 129 3.42 4.66 4.25
C ASP A 129 2.76 3.52 3.46
N TRP A 130 1.44 3.42 3.55
CA TRP A 130 0.67 2.36 2.92
C TRP A 130 0.84 2.36 1.40
N VAL A 131 0.58 3.51 0.76
CA VAL A 131 0.58 3.63 -0.70
C VAL A 131 1.97 3.41 -1.29
N ARG A 132 3.00 4.03 -0.69
CA ARG A 132 4.35 3.93 -1.23
C ARG A 132 4.95 2.54 -1.07
N ILE A 133 4.76 1.89 0.08
CA ILE A 133 5.18 0.49 0.28
C ILE A 133 4.48 -0.41 -0.73
N PHE A 134 3.17 -0.22 -0.98
CA PHE A 134 2.42 -0.99 -1.96
C PHE A 134 3.01 -0.88 -3.36
N VAL A 135 3.28 0.34 -3.82
CA VAL A 135 3.87 0.60 -5.14
C VAL A 135 5.28 0.01 -5.25
N PHE A 136 6.15 0.27 -4.27
CA PHE A 136 7.51 -0.27 -4.26
C PHE A 136 7.53 -1.80 -4.20
N ALA A 137 6.63 -2.41 -3.42
CA ALA A 137 6.52 -3.86 -3.33
C ALA A 137 6.11 -4.49 -4.67
N GLY A 138 5.15 -3.87 -5.37
CA GLY A 138 4.72 -4.30 -6.71
C GLY A 138 5.85 -4.22 -7.73
N LEU A 139 6.59 -3.11 -7.76
CA LEU A 139 7.73 -2.92 -8.67
C LEU A 139 8.87 -3.92 -8.42
N LYS A 140 9.05 -4.36 -7.16
CA LYS A 140 10.11 -5.29 -6.77
C LYS A 140 9.70 -6.75 -6.70
N GLY A 141 8.42 -7.05 -6.85
CA GLY A 141 7.94 -8.43 -6.79
C GLY A 141 8.11 -9.11 -5.43
N VAL A 142 8.10 -8.35 -4.32
CA VAL A 142 8.28 -8.92 -2.96
C VAL A 142 7.02 -9.59 -2.40
N GLY A 143 5.98 -9.76 -3.20
CA GLY A 143 4.79 -10.54 -2.86
C GLY A 143 3.74 -9.83 -2.00
N ILE A 144 4.03 -8.70 -1.38
CA ILE A 144 3.08 -7.92 -0.56
C ILE A 144 1.87 -7.50 -1.40
N THR A 145 2.13 -6.86 -2.55
CA THR A 145 1.10 -6.32 -3.43
C THR A 145 0.17 -7.41 -3.92
N GLN A 146 0.71 -8.54 -4.41
CA GLN A 146 -0.10 -9.66 -4.91
C GLN A 146 -1.02 -10.21 -3.82
N ARG A 147 -0.49 -10.49 -2.64
CA ARG A 147 -1.25 -11.03 -1.50
C ARG A 147 -2.39 -10.11 -1.08
N TYR A 148 -2.14 -8.80 -1.10
CA TYR A 148 -3.16 -7.83 -0.74
C TYR A 148 -4.22 -7.68 -1.83
N LEU A 149 -3.83 -7.70 -3.12
CA LEU A 149 -4.78 -7.70 -4.24
C LEU A 149 -5.67 -8.94 -4.24
N ASP A 150 -5.12 -10.13 -3.93
CA ASP A 150 -5.90 -11.36 -3.77
C ASP A 150 -6.94 -11.24 -2.64
N LEU A 151 -6.56 -10.58 -1.53
CA LEU A 151 -7.47 -10.29 -0.43
C LEU A 151 -8.60 -9.35 -0.87
N ILE A 152 -8.26 -8.24 -1.55
CA ILE A 152 -9.23 -7.26 -2.08
C ILE A 152 -10.16 -7.94 -3.09
N GLN A 153 -9.62 -8.72 -4.01
CA GLN A 153 -10.47 -9.41 -4.98
C GLN A 153 -11.53 -10.27 -4.30
N LYS A 154 -11.14 -11.11 -3.36
CA LYS A 154 -12.06 -12.05 -2.67
C LYS A 154 -13.05 -11.36 -1.73
N LYS A 155 -12.59 -10.31 -1.05
CA LYS A 155 -13.35 -9.69 0.06
C LYS A 155 -14.16 -8.45 -0.35
N VAL A 156 -13.77 -7.79 -1.43
CA VAL A 156 -14.38 -6.55 -1.90
C VAL A 156 -14.92 -6.68 -3.32
N VAL A 157 -14.05 -7.02 -4.28
CA VAL A 157 -14.39 -6.96 -5.72
C VAL A 157 -15.41 -8.02 -6.12
N GLU A 158 -15.22 -9.27 -5.74
CA GLU A 158 -16.18 -10.34 -6.03
C GLU A 158 -17.55 -10.10 -5.38
N PRO A 159 -17.65 -9.74 -4.08
CA PRO A 159 -18.92 -9.34 -3.48
C PRO A 159 -19.58 -8.16 -4.19
N LEU A 160 -18.81 -7.12 -4.53
CA LEU A 160 -19.32 -5.97 -5.26
C LEU A 160 -19.85 -6.37 -6.65
N ALA A 161 -19.13 -7.18 -7.41
CA ALA A 161 -19.58 -7.66 -8.72
C ALA A 161 -20.89 -8.45 -8.63
N ILE A 162 -21.07 -9.27 -7.58
CA ILE A 162 -22.33 -9.99 -7.32
C ILE A 162 -23.47 -9.01 -7.01
N GLU A 163 -23.22 -8.01 -6.16
CA GLU A 163 -24.23 -6.99 -5.84
C GLU A 163 -24.59 -6.13 -7.07
N LEU A 164 -23.61 -5.83 -7.92
CA LEU A 164 -23.87 -5.13 -9.19
C LEU A 164 -24.75 -5.94 -10.15
N ARG A 165 -24.58 -7.28 -10.23
CA ARG A 165 -25.51 -8.14 -10.97
C ARG A 165 -26.95 -7.98 -10.46
N ARG A 166 -27.16 -8.02 -9.14
CA ARG A 166 -28.48 -7.83 -8.51
C ARG A 166 -29.04 -6.44 -8.84
N PHE A 167 -28.22 -5.42 -8.66
CA PHE A 167 -28.59 -4.03 -8.91
C PHE A 167 -28.91 -3.76 -10.39
N ALA A 168 -28.25 -4.48 -11.32
CA ALA A 168 -28.55 -4.42 -12.75
C ALA A 168 -29.78 -5.25 -13.16
N GLY A 169 -30.46 -5.95 -12.24
CA GLY A 169 -31.58 -6.84 -12.52
C GLY A 169 -31.18 -8.13 -13.24
N LEU A 170 -29.91 -8.52 -13.15
CA LEU A 170 -29.41 -9.76 -13.75
C LEU A 170 -29.54 -10.94 -12.79
N THR A 171 -29.70 -12.15 -13.34
CA THR A 171 -29.77 -13.37 -12.53
C THR A 171 -28.47 -13.59 -11.78
N VAL A 172 -28.58 -13.83 -10.48
CA VAL A 172 -27.44 -14.22 -9.63
C VAL A 172 -27.60 -15.71 -9.32
N ASP A 173 -26.90 -16.54 -10.07
CA ASP A 173 -26.77 -17.97 -9.77
C ASP A 173 -25.36 -18.24 -9.24
N ALA A 174 -25.28 -18.87 -8.07
CA ALA A 174 -24.00 -19.24 -7.45
C ALA A 174 -23.17 -20.21 -8.32
N LYS A 175 -23.81 -20.91 -9.28
CA LYS A 175 -23.14 -21.80 -10.24
C LYS A 175 -22.52 -21.05 -11.40
N VAL A 176 -22.92 -19.80 -11.66
CA VAL A 176 -22.42 -18.97 -12.75
C VAL A 176 -21.27 -18.12 -12.25
N ALA A 177 -20.05 -18.49 -12.59
CA ALA A 177 -18.86 -17.74 -12.24
C ALA A 177 -18.94 -16.29 -12.75
N LEU A 178 -18.27 -15.38 -12.04
CA LEU A 178 -18.04 -14.02 -12.51
C LEU A 178 -17.05 -14.06 -13.69
N SER A 179 -17.38 -13.37 -14.78
CA SER A 179 -16.44 -13.20 -15.87
C SER A 179 -15.35 -12.17 -15.49
N THR A 180 -14.20 -12.22 -16.16
CA THR A 180 -13.14 -11.23 -15.99
C THR A 180 -13.66 -9.80 -16.22
N ALA A 181 -14.49 -9.60 -17.23
CA ALA A 181 -15.03 -8.29 -17.55
C ALA A 181 -15.96 -7.73 -16.43
N GLU A 182 -16.75 -8.59 -15.79
CA GLU A 182 -17.58 -8.19 -14.64
C GLU A 182 -16.72 -7.80 -13.44
N LEU A 183 -15.64 -8.54 -13.20
CA LEU A 183 -14.67 -8.19 -12.16
C LEU A 183 -13.98 -6.85 -12.46
N GLU A 184 -13.61 -6.58 -13.71
CA GLU A 184 -12.97 -5.32 -14.10
C GLU A 184 -13.92 -4.11 -13.91
N ILE A 185 -15.23 -4.27 -14.11
CA ILE A 185 -16.19 -3.21 -13.77
C ILE A 185 -16.13 -2.92 -12.26
N ALA A 186 -16.11 -3.94 -11.40
CA ALA A 186 -15.99 -3.71 -9.95
C ALA A 186 -14.62 -3.14 -9.56
N TRP A 187 -13.54 -3.61 -10.21
CA TRP A 187 -12.20 -3.06 -10.04
C TRP A 187 -12.09 -1.59 -10.43
N SER A 188 -12.88 -1.09 -11.39
CA SER A 188 -12.79 0.31 -11.83
C SER A 188 -13.11 1.29 -10.71
N LEU A 189 -14.14 1.03 -9.90
CA LEU A 189 -14.44 1.86 -8.73
C LEU A 189 -13.34 1.78 -7.66
N HIS A 190 -12.83 0.57 -7.37
CA HIS A 190 -11.77 0.40 -6.39
C HIS A 190 -10.46 1.06 -6.84
N GLY A 191 -10.13 0.91 -8.13
CA GLY A 191 -8.94 1.51 -8.76
C GLY A 191 -8.96 3.03 -8.78
N GLU A 192 -10.13 3.67 -8.92
CA GLU A 192 -10.27 5.12 -8.87
C GLU A 192 -9.69 5.70 -7.57
N PHE A 193 -10.08 5.14 -6.43
CA PHE A 193 -9.61 5.60 -5.12
C PHE A 193 -8.13 5.30 -4.90
N PHE A 194 -7.66 4.16 -5.41
CA PHE A 194 -6.23 3.86 -5.34
C PHE A 194 -5.41 4.84 -6.20
N TYR A 195 -5.89 5.18 -7.39
CA TYR A 195 -5.22 6.17 -8.23
C TYR A 195 -5.22 7.57 -7.60
N LEU A 196 -6.30 7.94 -6.89
CA LEU A 196 -6.33 9.18 -6.12
C LEU A 196 -5.22 9.20 -5.05
N ALA A 197 -5.00 8.08 -4.37
CA ALA A 197 -3.92 7.93 -3.39
C ALA A 197 -2.53 7.98 -4.03
N ILE A 198 -2.35 7.37 -5.22
CA ILE A 198 -1.11 7.50 -6.00
C ILE A 198 -0.83 8.96 -6.36
N ARG A 199 -1.81 9.69 -6.85
CA ARG A 199 -1.64 11.11 -7.18
C ARG A 199 -1.14 11.92 -5.99
N ARG A 200 -1.67 11.66 -4.79
CA ARG A 200 -1.26 12.37 -3.57
C ARG A 200 0.13 11.95 -3.08
N TRP A 201 0.37 10.66 -2.92
CA TRP A 201 1.52 10.15 -2.16
C TRP A 201 2.71 9.71 -3.00
N VAL A 202 2.52 9.55 -4.32
CA VAL A 202 3.58 9.17 -5.26
C VAL A 202 3.94 10.33 -6.19
N TYR A 203 2.92 11.03 -6.71
CA TYR A 203 3.13 12.13 -7.66
C TYR A 203 3.14 13.52 -7.01
N ASP A 204 2.94 13.59 -5.70
CA ASP A 204 2.89 14.84 -4.93
C ASP A 204 1.87 15.86 -5.49
N MET A 205 0.75 15.36 -6.02
CA MET A 205 -0.32 16.21 -6.55
C MET A 205 -1.28 16.60 -5.45
N LYS A 206 -1.75 17.85 -5.50
CA LYS A 206 -2.82 18.30 -4.60
C LYS A 206 -4.09 17.52 -4.85
N THR A 207 -4.63 16.91 -3.81
CA THR A 207 -5.93 16.21 -3.79
C THR A 207 -6.79 16.79 -2.67
N PRO A 208 -8.13 16.60 -2.69
CA PRO A 208 -8.98 17.04 -1.58
C PRO A 208 -8.53 16.45 -0.24
N ASP A 209 -8.61 17.24 0.82
CA ASP A 209 -8.33 16.76 2.18
C ASP A 209 -9.54 16.01 2.76
N ASP A 210 -10.76 16.48 2.48
CA ASP A 210 -11.98 15.74 2.74
C ASP A 210 -12.36 14.90 1.50
N LEU A 211 -12.31 13.59 1.65
CA LEU A 211 -12.65 12.64 0.60
C LEU A 211 -14.14 12.28 0.57
N GLY A 212 -14.91 12.60 1.58
CA GLY A 212 -16.33 12.24 1.66
C GLY A 212 -17.15 12.69 0.44
N PRO A 213 -17.07 13.95 0.00
CA PRO A 213 -17.75 14.40 -1.23
C PRO A 213 -17.29 13.66 -2.49
N VAL A 214 -15.99 13.36 -2.60
CA VAL A 214 -15.43 12.62 -3.74
C VAL A 214 -15.98 11.20 -3.75
N ILE A 215 -15.94 10.50 -2.60
CA ILE A 215 -16.44 9.13 -2.47
C ILE A 215 -17.92 9.05 -2.89
N ARG A 216 -18.76 9.94 -2.38
CA ARG A 216 -20.19 9.96 -2.74
C ARG A 216 -20.41 10.20 -4.23
N ALA A 217 -19.73 11.19 -4.82
CA ALA A 217 -19.84 11.48 -6.24
C ALA A 217 -19.38 10.31 -7.12
N SER A 218 -18.25 9.68 -6.78
CA SER A 218 -17.71 8.51 -7.50
C SER A 218 -18.64 7.31 -7.41
N VAL A 219 -19.19 7.01 -6.23
CA VAL A 219 -20.14 5.91 -6.04
C VAL A 219 -21.42 6.13 -6.83
N VAL A 220 -22.02 7.33 -6.78
CA VAL A 220 -23.22 7.66 -7.55
C VAL A 220 -22.94 7.53 -9.04
N SER A 221 -21.91 8.17 -9.56
CA SER A 221 -21.52 8.10 -10.98
C SER A 221 -21.27 6.67 -11.45
N PHE A 222 -20.62 5.86 -10.62
CA PHE A 222 -20.38 4.45 -10.89
C PHE A 222 -21.70 3.66 -10.98
N LEU A 223 -22.59 3.82 -10.03
CA LEU A 223 -23.87 3.10 -9.99
C LEU A 223 -24.84 3.51 -11.10
N GLU A 224 -24.73 4.72 -11.65
CA GLU A 224 -25.47 5.15 -12.83
C GLU A 224 -24.99 4.40 -14.11
N GLY A 225 -23.69 4.15 -14.27
CA GLY A 225 -23.11 3.56 -15.48
C GLY A 225 -22.92 2.04 -15.44
N ALA A 226 -22.47 1.49 -14.33
CA ALA A 226 -22.07 0.09 -14.20
C ALA A 226 -23.19 -0.92 -14.53
N PRO A 227 -24.47 -0.72 -14.15
CA PRO A 227 -25.55 -1.65 -14.50
C PRO A 227 -25.78 -1.75 -16.01
N ALA A 228 -25.69 -0.64 -16.73
CA ALA A 228 -25.83 -0.63 -18.20
C ALA A 228 -24.64 -1.35 -18.86
N ALA A 229 -23.42 -1.12 -18.39
CA ALA A 229 -22.22 -1.81 -18.84
C ALA A 229 -22.34 -3.32 -18.66
N LEU A 230 -22.79 -3.79 -17.49
CA LEU A 230 -23.00 -5.20 -17.20
C LEU A 230 -24.05 -5.85 -18.13
N ARG A 231 -25.18 -5.20 -18.36
CA ARG A 231 -26.20 -5.71 -19.30
C ARG A 231 -25.67 -5.84 -20.72
N ASN A 232 -24.89 -4.86 -21.18
CA ASN A 232 -24.26 -4.90 -22.51
C ASN A 232 -23.24 -6.03 -22.65
N LEU A 233 -22.45 -6.33 -21.61
CA LEU A 233 -21.53 -7.47 -21.61
C LEU A 233 -22.30 -8.78 -21.78
N LYS A 234 -23.37 -8.99 -21.03
CA LYS A 234 -24.18 -10.23 -21.13
C LYS A 234 -24.83 -10.40 -22.48
N THR A 235 -25.27 -9.31 -23.11
CA THR A 235 -25.82 -9.35 -24.47
C THR A 235 -24.74 -9.73 -25.47
N ALA A 236 -23.54 -9.20 -25.36
CA ALA A 236 -22.41 -9.51 -26.24
C ALA A 236 -21.98 -10.99 -26.12
N ASP A 237 -21.90 -11.51 -24.91
CA ASP A 237 -21.58 -12.92 -24.65
C ASP A 237 -22.61 -13.86 -25.30
N SER A 238 -23.91 -13.55 -25.17
CA SER A 238 -24.99 -14.31 -25.74
C SER A 238 -24.97 -14.30 -27.28
N ILE A 239 -24.58 -13.17 -27.89
CA ILE A 239 -24.42 -13.06 -29.34
C ILE A 239 -23.16 -13.84 -29.84
N GLY A 240 -22.07 -13.74 -29.07
CA GLY A 240 -20.81 -14.45 -29.36
C GLY A 240 -20.95 -15.97 -29.31
N GLU A 241 -21.76 -16.49 -28.39
CA GLU A 241 -22.09 -17.91 -28.29
C GLU A 241 -23.02 -18.39 -29.41
N ALA A 242 -23.87 -17.51 -29.94
CA ALA A 242 -24.80 -17.83 -31.03
C ALA A 242 -24.14 -17.86 -32.42
N LEU A 243 -22.93 -17.33 -32.57
CA LEU A 243 -22.19 -17.40 -33.84
C LEU A 243 -21.49 -18.74 -33.97
N PRO A 244 -21.68 -19.48 -35.09
CA PRO A 244 -21.01 -20.76 -35.29
C PRO A 244 -19.50 -20.58 -35.28
N LYS A 245 -18.81 -21.36 -34.45
CA LYS A 245 -17.35 -21.36 -34.40
C LYS A 245 -16.83 -21.66 -35.81
N ARG A 246 -16.12 -20.71 -36.42
CA ARG A 246 -15.46 -20.92 -37.72
C ARG A 246 -14.61 -22.19 -37.65
N ALA A 247 -14.93 -23.15 -38.50
CA ALA A 247 -14.14 -24.36 -38.64
C ALA A 247 -12.68 -23.98 -38.96
N PRO A 248 -11.70 -24.66 -38.38
CA PRO A 248 -10.30 -24.40 -38.70
C PRO A 248 -10.10 -24.61 -40.23
N SER A 249 -9.58 -23.60 -40.91
CA SER A 249 -9.23 -23.66 -42.31
C SER A 249 -8.23 -24.80 -42.53
N SER A 250 -8.68 -25.89 -43.21
CA SER A 250 -7.79 -26.97 -43.61
C SER A 250 -6.78 -26.40 -44.61
N SER A 251 -5.54 -26.21 -44.18
CA SER A 251 -4.43 -25.93 -45.06
C SER A 251 -4.20 -27.19 -45.96
N ARG A 252 -4.71 -27.15 -47.18
CA ARG A 252 -4.35 -28.12 -48.20
C ARG A 252 -2.84 -27.97 -48.49
N GLY A 253 -2.08 -28.93 -47.99
CA GLY A 253 -0.69 -29.13 -48.38
C GLY A 253 -0.63 -29.50 -49.85
N GLY A 254 -0.21 -28.58 -50.68
CA GLY A 254 0.15 -28.86 -52.07
C GLY A 254 1.48 -29.61 -52.13
N SER A 255 1.43 -30.90 -52.32
CA SER A 255 2.61 -31.69 -52.69
C SER A 255 3.03 -31.32 -54.10
N ARG A 256 4.17 -30.66 -54.26
CA ARG A 256 4.87 -30.54 -55.55
C ARG A 256 5.89 -31.68 -55.65
N THR A 257 5.51 -32.70 -56.39
CA THR A 257 6.45 -33.69 -56.88
C THR A 257 7.41 -33.05 -57.89
N GLY A 258 8.68 -32.97 -57.55
CA GLY A 258 9.76 -32.65 -58.46
C GLY A 258 10.01 -33.79 -59.41
N ARG A 259 10.11 -33.51 -60.71
CA ARG A 259 10.61 -34.38 -61.71
C ARG A 259 11.94 -33.86 -62.22
N SER A 260 12.84 -34.83 -62.27
CA SER A 260 14.21 -34.72 -62.70
C SER A 260 14.36 -34.24 -64.17
N GLY A 261 15.46 -33.61 -64.45
CA GLY A 261 16.08 -33.41 -65.75
C GLY A 261 17.49 -32.85 -65.46
#